data_87b8e68831645a96410179542778ea0f
#
_entry.id   87b8e68831645a96410179542778ea0f
#
_cell.length_a   1.000
_cell.length_b   1.000
_cell.length_c   1.000
_cell.angle_alpha   90.00
_cell.angle_beta   90.00
_cell.angle_gamma   90.00
#
_symmetry.space_group_name_H-M   'P 1'
#
loop_
_entity.id
_entity.type
_entity.pdbx_description
1 polymer ?
#
loop_
_entity_poly.entity_id
_entity_poly.type
_entity_poly.pdbx_seq_one_letter_code
_entity_poly.pdbx_strand_id
1 'polypeptide(L)'
;MFFHEIEKELKLSTINWRIHTMIQNGILQRVGRGKFKFGKERNYLPDISPLMKSIYSKVKKEYPYTDICIWNTASLNEFMIHQPFKFYYILEIEKEAMNSIFYFLKDLNFSVFLEPTTDILEKYTPDNKQIIIIKPLISEAPLITVNGITTASIEKMLVDIFCDSITFSAQQGSEMRTIFETAFTKYTVNQSKILRYANRRRKKENFIEFINTISNLRQQ
;
A
#
# COMPACT_ATOMS: atom_id res chain seq x y z
N MET A 1 -0.65 -28.04 17.59
CA MET A 1 -0.42 -29.29 18.31
C MET A 1 -0.33 -29.15 19.84
N PHE A 2 0.08 -28.04 20.39
CA PHE A 2 0.26 -27.84 21.84
C PHE A 2 -1.03 -27.78 22.68
N PHE A 3 -2.19 -27.47 22.10
CA PHE A 3 -3.45 -27.32 22.85
C PHE A 3 -4.35 -28.58 22.86
N HIS A 4 -4.02 -29.60 22.06
CA HIS A 4 -4.80 -30.85 22.02
C HIS A 4 -4.52 -31.82 23.16
N GLU A 5 -3.38 -31.65 23.86
CA GLU A 5 -3.01 -32.57 24.96
C GLU A 5 -3.45 -32.10 26.35
N ILE A 6 -3.85 -30.82 26.51
CA ILE A 6 -4.09 -30.25 27.84
C ILE A 6 -5.59 -30.19 28.21
N GLU A 7 -6.53 -30.12 27.27
CA GLU A 7 -7.96 -30.15 27.55
C GLU A 7 -8.75 -30.79 26.40
N LYS A 8 -9.29 -31.98 26.62
CA LYS A 8 -10.01 -32.79 25.62
C LYS A 8 -11.32 -32.18 25.08
N GLU A 9 -11.79 -31.01 25.57
CA GLU A 9 -13.07 -30.40 25.15
C GLU A 9 -13.12 -28.87 25.23
N LEU A 10 -12.13 -28.16 24.61
CA LEU A 10 -12.30 -26.70 24.48
C LEU A 10 -13.29 -26.38 23.36
N LYS A 11 -14.40 -25.70 23.68
CA LYS A 11 -15.32 -25.15 22.67
C LYS A 11 -14.59 -24.15 21.78
N LEU A 12 -14.87 -24.18 20.48
CA LEU A 12 -14.28 -23.23 19.48
C LEU A 12 -14.44 -21.77 19.91
N SER A 13 -15.55 -21.42 20.58
CA SER A 13 -15.78 -20.09 21.15
C SER A 13 -14.72 -19.70 22.19
N THR A 14 -14.32 -20.64 23.06
CA THR A 14 -13.30 -20.44 24.10
C THR A 14 -11.92 -20.24 23.48
N ILE A 15 -11.59 -21.02 22.44
CA ILE A 15 -10.34 -20.84 21.69
C ILE A 15 -10.28 -19.46 21.01
N ASN A 16 -11.36 -19.07 20.36
CA ASN A 16 -11.46 -17.77 19.70
C ASN A 16 -11.36 -16.61 20.71
N TRP A 17 -11.99 -16.73 21.87
CA TRP A 17 -11.86 -15.72 22.92
C TRP A 17 -10.43 -15.63 23.47
N ARG A 18 -9.76 -16.77 23.73
CA ARG A 18 -8.36 -16.78 24.16
C ARG A 18 -7.43 -16.15 23.13
N ILE A 19 -7.60 -16.49 21.85
CA ILE A 19 -6.84 -15.85 20.74
C ILE A 19 -7.10 -14.34 20.71
N HIS A 20 -8.36 -13.93 20.83
CA HIS A 20 -8.68 -12.50 20.85
C HIS A 20 -8.03 -11.79 22.04
N THR A 21 -8.05 -12.36 23.22
CA THR A 21 -7.40 -11.82 24.42
C THR A 21 -5.87 -11.75 24.24
N MET A 22 -5.25 -12.77 23.64
CA MET A 22 -3.82 -12.76 23.35
C MET A 22 -3.44 -11.67 22.33
N ILE A 23 -4.31 -11.39 21.37
CA ILE A 23 -4.11 -10.27 20.41
C ILE A 23 -4.23 -8.94 21.15
N GLN A 24 -5.26 -8.74 21.95
CA GLN A 24 -5.45 -7.51 22.75
C GLN A 24 -4.26 -7.24 23.69
N ASN A 25 -3.70 -8.29 24.29
CA ASN A 25 -2.53 -8.20 25.17
C ASN A 25 -1.21 -8.11 24.40
N GLY A 26 -1.22 -8.08 23.05
CA GLY A 26 -0.02 -8.00 22.23
C GLY A 26 0.88 -9.24 22.27
N ILE A 27 0.36 -10.39 22.71
CA ILE A 27 1.09 -11.66 22.71
C ILE A 27 1.06 -12.30 21.32
N LEU A 28 -0.06 -12.16 20.61
CA LEU A 28 -0.25 -12.62 19.25
C LEU A 28 -0.60 -11.47 18.32
N GLN A 29 -0.15 -11.56 17.07
CA GLN A 29 -0.60 -10.71 15.98
C GLN A 29 -1.22 -11.55 14.86
N ARG A 30 -2.30 -11.07 14.25
CA ARG A 30 -2.95 -11.74 13.13
C ARG A 30 -2.23 -11.38 11.83
N VAL A 31 -1.67 -12.36 11.14
CA VAL A 31 -0.98 -12.18 9.85
C VAL A 31 -1.81 -12.66 8.66
N GLY A 32 -2.96 -13.32 8.91
CA GLY A 32 -3.88 -13.80 7.88
C GLY A 32 -5.09 -14.51 8.49
N ARG A 33 -6.00 -15.03 7.65
CA ARG A 33 -7.15 -15.81 8.13
C ARG A 33 -6.66 -17.11 8.80
N GLY A 34 -6.89 -17.22 10.12
CA GLY A 34 -6.45 -18.37 10.92
C GLY A 34 -4.93 -18.45 11.13
N LYS A 35 -4.15 -17.43 10.71
CA LYS A 35 -2.69 -17.38 10.88
C LYS A 35 -2.30 -16.32 11.88
N PHE A 36 -1.49 -16.71 12.87
CA PHE A 36 -1.02 -15.84 13.95
C PHE A 36 0.50 -16.01 14.10
N LYS A 37 1.14 -14.96 14.59
CA LYS A 37 2.55 -14.96 14.97
C LYS A 37 2.69 -14.33 16.36
N PHE A 38 3.73 -14.66 17.11
CA PHE A 38 4.01 -14.05 18.40
C PHE A 38 4.51 -12.61 18.23
N GLY A 39 4.10 -11.72 19.14
CA GLY A 39 4.52 -10.34 19.21
C GLY A 39 3.41 -9.32 18.97
N LYS A 40 3.72 -8.04 19.20
CA LYS A 40 2.80 -6.92 18.98
C LYS A 40 2.68 -6.59 17.49
N GLU A 41 1.49 -6.19 17.07
CA GLU A 41 1.31 -5.59 15.76
C GLU A 41 2.15 -4.32 15.64
N ARG A 42 2.88 -4.25 14.52
CA ARG A 42 3.59 -3.04 14.10
C ARG A 42 2.89 -2.51 12.87
N ASN A 43 1.95 -1.60 13.10
CA ASN A 43 1.19 -1.01 12.02
C ASN A 43 2.00 0.08 11.32
N TYR A 44 2.05 0.03 10.01
CA TYR A 44 2.58 1.11 9.20
C TYR A 44 1.57 2.25 9.12
N LEU A 45 2.02 3.46 9.40
CA LEU A 45 1.24 4.69 9.23
C LEU A 45 2.05 5.63 8.31
N PRO A 46 1.56 5.90 7.09
CA PRO A 46 2.23 6.83 6.18
C PRO A 46 2.14 8.27 6.70
N ASP A 47 3.18 9.05 6.44
CA ASP A 47 3.16 10.49 6.69
C ASP A 47 2.25 11.20 5.68
N ILE A 48 1.47 12.14 6.17
CA ILE A 48 0.55 12.96 5.36
C ILE A 48 1.11 14.37 5.24
N SER A 49 1.71 14.65 4.09
CA SER A 49 2.28 15.97 3.82
C SER A 49 1.21 17.07 3.70
N PRO A 50 1.56 18.35 3.94
CA PRO A 50 0.64 19.47 3.73
C PRO A 50 0.06 19.53 2.31
N LEU A 51 0.85 19.16 1.29
CA LEU A 51 0.38 19.12 -0.09
C LEU A 51 -0.66 18.02 -0.30
N MET A 52 -0.46 16.82 0.26
CA MET A 52 -1.48 15.75 0.19
C MET A 52 -2.80 16.22 0.79
N LYS A 53 -2.77 16.89 1.95
CA LYS A 53 -3.97 17.48 2.57
C LYS A 53 -4.64 18.51 1.64
N SER A 54 -3.84 19.40 1.04
CA SER A 54 -4.33 20.44 0.14
C SER A 54 -5.02 19.84 -1.08
N ILE A 55 -4.35 18.89 -1.77
CA ILE A 55 -4.91 18.21 -2.96
C ILE A 55 -6.19 17.47 -2.58
N TYR A 56 -6.14 16.64 -1.54
CA TYR A 56 -7.28 15.85 -1.08
C TYR A 56 -8.49 16.73 -0.74
N SER A 57 -8.28 17.79 0.03
CA SER A 57 -9.34 18.69 0.45
C SER A 57 -9.96 19.46 -0.72
N LYS A 58 -9.15 19.92 -1.70
CA LYS A 58 -9.63 20.60 -2.90
C LYS A 58 -10.48 19.65 -3.76
N VAL A 59 -9.98 18.43 -4.00
CA VAL A 59 -10.71 17.43 -4.79
C VAL A 59 -11.99 17.02 -4.07
N LYS A 60 -11.97 16.73 -2.78
CA LYS A 60 -13.19 16.35 -2.01
C LYS A 60 -14.20 17.46 -1.87
N LYS A 61 -13.78 18.73 -1.89
CA LYS A 61 -14.69 19.87 -1.90
C LYS A 61 -15.47 19.98 -3.21
N GLU A 62 -14.81 19.78 -4.34
CA GLU A 62 -15.42 19.87 -5.68
C GLU A 62 -16.14 18.58 -6.07
N TYR A 63 -15.58 17.42 -5.68
CA TYR A 63 -16.11 16.09 -5.98
C TYR A 63 -16.38 15.30 -4.69
N PRO A 64 -17.38 15.68 -3.88
CA PRO A 64 -17.58 15.12 -2.53
C PRO A 64 -17.91 13.63 -2.51
N TYR A 65 -18.57 13.12 -3.55
CA TYR A 65 -19.03 11.74 -3.65
C TYR A 65 -18.04 10.77 -4.32
N THR A 66 -16.97 11.28 -4.92
CA THR A 66 -15.97 10.46 -5.60
C THR A 66 -15.02 9.82 -4.59
N ASP A 67 -14.81 8.51 -4.69
CA ASP A 67 -13.78 7.82 -3.92
C ASP A 67 -12.39 8.18 -4.43
N ILE A 68 -11.54 8.64 -3.53
CA ILE A 68 -10.17 9.02 -3.83
C ILE A 68 -9.20 8.46 -2.78
N CYS A 69 -8.01 8.13 -3.23
CA CYS A 69 -6.87 7.79 -2.39
C CYS A 69 -5.67 8.63 -2.83
N ILE A 70 -4.94 9.22 -1.87
CA ILE A 70 -3.71 9.96 -2.18
C ILE A 70 -2.56 9.44 -1.32
N TRP A 71 -1.40 9.23 -1.94
CA TRP A 71 -0.17 8.89 -1.24
C TRP A 71 1.05 9.40 -2.01
N ASN A 72 2.22 9.38 -1.37
CA ASN A 72 3.47 9.86 -1.97
C ASN A 72 4.46 8.70 -2.09
N THR A 73 5.14 8.57 -3.23
CA THR A 73 6.17 7.53 -3.43
C THR A 73 7.35 7.68 -2.47
N ALA A 74 7.58 8.86 -1.90
CA ALA A 74 8.55 9.07 -0.82
C ALA A 74 8.29 8.20 0.42
N SER A 75 7.04 7.74 0.62
CA SER A 75 6.70 6.78 1.67
C SER A 75 7.44 5.44 1.54
N LEU A 76 8.00 5.13 0.37
CA LEU A 76 8.80 3.93 0.13
C LEU A 76 10.25 4.08 0.59
N ASN A 77 10.74 5.31 0.82
CA ASN A 77 12.14 5.58 1.15
C ASN A 77 12.61 4.88 2.44
N GLU A 78 11.73 4.71 3.42
CA GLU A 78 12.09 4.01 4.65
C GLU A 78 12.41 2.52 4.44
N PHE A 79 12.02 1.97 3.29
CA PHE A 79 12.22 0.57 2.91
C PHE A 79 13.36 0.40 1.89
N MET A 80 13.89 1.50 1.32
CA MET A 80 14.87 1.51 0.24
C MET A 80 16.29 1.76 0.75
N ILE A 81 17.27 1.18 0.06
CA ILE A 81 18.68 1.51 0.22
C ILE A 81 19.01 2.73 -0.63
N HIS A 82 18.59 2.74 -1.90
CA HIS A 82 18.87 3.81 -2.84
C HIS A 82 17.60 4.63 -3.06
N GLN A 83 17.56 5.82 -2.45
CA GLN A 83 16.41 6.70 -2.56
C GLN A 83 16.45 7.48 -3.88
N PRO A 84 15.36 7.53 -4.66
CA PRO A 84 15.29 8.30 -5.88
C PRO A 84 15.28 9.80 -5.58
N PHE A 85 15.70 10.62 -6.57
CA PHE A 85 15.62 12.07 -6.47
C PHE A 85 14.24 12.63 -6.77
N LYS A 86 13.38 11.88 -7.48
CA LYS A 86 12.02 12.28 -7.86
C LYS A 86 10.99 11.48 -7.10
N PHE A 87 9.99 12.18 -6.59
CA PHE A 87 8.84 11.59 -5.91
C PHE A 87 7.55 12.05 -6.56
N TYR A 88 6.58 11.15 -6.61
CA TYR A 88 5.28 11.40 -7.19
C TYR A 88 4.19 11.36 -6.13
N TYR A 89 3.23 12.27 -6.23
CA TYR A 89 1.96 12.18 -5.55
C TYR A 89 1.02 11.35 -6.41
N ILE A 90 0.67 10.16 -5.94
CA ILE A 90 -0.25 9.27 -6.64
C ILE A 90 -1.66 9.60 -6.14
N LEU A 91 -2.49 10.10 -7.02
CA LEU A 91 -3.89 10.38 -6.77
C LEU A 91 -4.74 9.36 -7.52
N GLU A 92 -5.31 8.40 -6.80
CA GLU A 92 -6.14 7.37 -7.37
C GLU A 92 -7.61 7.75 -7.22
N ILE A 93 -8.36 7.60 -8.28
CA ILE A 93 -9.72 8.14 -8.45
C ILE A 93 -10.56 7.10 -9.16
N GLU A 94 -11.86 7.05 -8.88
CA GLU A 94 -12.82 6.33 -9.71
C GLU A 94 -12.67 6.72 -11.17
N LYS A 95 -12.67 5.71 -12.06
CA LYS A 95 -12.32 5.87 -13.47
C LYS A 95 -13.15 6.95 -14.17
N GLU A 96 -14.41 7.04 -13.82
CA GLU A 96 -15.38 7.97 -14.40
C GLU A 96 -15.06 9.45 -14.08
N ALA A 97 -14.42 9.73 -12.94
CA ALA A 97 -14.08 11.08 -12.51
C ALA A 97 -12.66 11.52 -12.88
N MET A 98 -11.81 10.62 -13.37
CA MET A 98 -10.38 10.89 -13.60
C MET A 98 -10.14 12.09 -14.52
N ASN A 99 -10.82 12.18 -15.67
CA ASN A 99 -10.64 13.26 -16.62
C ASN A 99 -11.08 14.61 -16.03
N SER A 100 -12.22 14.66 -15.38
CA SER A 100 -12.74 15.89 -14.76
C SER A 100 -11.79 16.42 -13.70
N ILE A 101 -11.31 15.55 -12.83
CA ILE A 101 -10.36 15.92 -11.76
C ILE A 101 -8.99 16.29 -12.34
N PHE A 102 -8.55 15.65 -13.43
CA PHE A 102 -7.33 16.02 -14.12
C PHE A 102 -7.38 17.49 -14.60
N TYR A 103 -8.44 17.90 -15.31
CA TYR A 103 -8.59 19.27 -15.77
C TYR A 103 -8.76 20.25 -14.61
N PHE A 104 -9.56 19.90 -13.61
CA PHE A 104 -9.72 20.71 -12.39
C PHE A 104 -8.37 21.00 -11.70
N LEU A 105 -7.51 20.00 -11.53
CA LEU A 105 -6.21 20.22 -10.92
C LEU A 105 -5.24 21.00 -11.83
N LYS A 106 -5.35 20.84 -13.14
CA LYS A 106 -4.60 21.67 -14.11
C LYS A 106 -5.00 23.13 -14.02
N ASP A 107 -6.29 23.44 -13.93
CA ASP A 107 -6.80 24.80 -13.79
C ASP A 107 -6.32 25.45 -12.47
N LEU A 108 -6.05 24.66 -11.46
CA LEU A 108 -5.41 25.08 -10.21
C LEU A 108 -3.88 25.16 -10.29
N ASN A 109 -3.30 25.07 -11.50
CA ASN A 109 -1.87 25.15 -11.79
C ASN A 109 -1.01 24.03 -11.13
N PHE A 110 -1.59 22.88 -10.84
CA PHE A 110 -0.78 21.71 -10.44
C PHE A 110 -0.12 21.05 -11.66
N SER A 111 1.08 20.49 -11.46
CA SER A 111 1.73 19.62 -12.45
C SER A 111 1.11 18.23 -12.39
N VAL A 112 0.14 17.95 -13.25
CA VAL A 112 -0.69 16.74 -13.24
C VAL A 112 -0.50 15.95 -14.52
N PHE A 113 -0.38 14.63 -14.38
CA PHE A 113 -0.31 13.67 -15.47
C PHE A 113 -1.35 12.58 -15.27
N LEU A 114 -2.05 12.22 -16.33
CA LEU A 114 -3.06 11.16 -16.34
C LEU A 114 -2.46 9.90 -16.94
N GLU A 115 -2.29 8.85 -16.14
CA GLU A 115 -1.71 7.56 -16.54
C GLU A 115 -0.49 7.71 -17.49
N PRO A 116 0.57 8.44 -17.07
CA PRO A 116 1.67 8.76 -17.95
C PRO A 116 2.44 7.51 -18.38
N THR A 117 2.99 7.55 -19.61
CA THR A 117 3.97 6.57 -20.08
C THR A 117 5.36 6.88 -19.53
N THR A 118 6.31 5.95 -19.69
CA THR A 118 7.72 6.15 -19.32
C THR A 118 8.28 7.41 -19.98
N ASP A 119 8.06 7.55 -21.28
CA ASP A 119 8.55 8.73 -22.04
C ASP A 119 8.04 10.07 -21.48
N ILE A 120 6.77 10.10 -21.04
CA ILE A 120 6.18 11.30 -20.44
C ILE A 120 6.86 11.60 -19.10
N LEU A 121 7.07 10.59 -18.27
CA LEU A 121 7.72 10.76 -16.96
C LEU A 121 9.18 11.18 -17.09
N GLU A 122 9.91 10.68 -18.07
CA GLU A 122 11.32 11.02 -18.28
C GLU A 122 11.51 12.41 -18.89
N LYS A 123 10.72 12.75 -19.93
CA LYS A 123 10.93 13.95 -20.74
C LYS A 123 10.20 15.20 -20.25
N TYR A 124 9.03 15.03 -19.62
CA TYR A 124 8.12 16.14 -19.32
C TYR A 124 7.89 16.39 -17.83
N THR A 125 8.54 15.63 -16.95
CA THR A 125 8.44 15.88 -15.51
C THR A 125 9.63 16.73 -15.03
N PRO A 126 9.40 18.01 -14.67
CA PRO A 126 10.46 18.88 -14.17
C PRO A 126 11.02 18.40 -12.84
N ASP A 127 12.33 18.51 -12.63
CA ASP A 127 12.99 18.03 -11.41
C ASP A 127 12.61 18.80 -10.14
N ASN A 128 12.17 20.06 -10.29
CA ASN A 128 11.85 20.96 -9.19
C ASN A 128 10.36 21.14 -8.92
N LYS A 129 9.47 20.38 -9.58
CA LYS A 129 8.03 20.45 -9.36
C LYS A 129 7.48 19.23 -8.65
N GLN A 130 6.47 19.48 -7.83
CA GLN A 130 5.67 18.44 -7.20
C GLN A 130 4.70 17.86 -8.23
N ILE A 131 4.92 16.62 -8.63
CA ILE A 131 4.20 15.96 -9.72
C ILE A 131 3.08 15.10 -9.13
N ILE A 132 1.88 15.29 -9.67
CA ILE A 132 0.71 14.48 -9.36
C ILE A 132 0.46 13.52 -10.52
N ILE A 133 0.40 12.23 -10.23
CA ILE A 133 0.01 11.20 -11.19
C ILE A 133 -1.40 10.72 -10.82
N ILE A 134 -2.35 10.90 -11.74
CA ILE A 134 -3.70 10.37 -11.60
C ILE A 134 -3.76 8.97 -12.17
N LYS A 135 -4.32 8.04 -11.39
CA LYS A 135 -4.53 6.63 -11.75
C LYS A 135 -5.92 6.17 -11.33
N PRO A 136 -6.44 5.08 -11.94
CA PRO A 136 -7.70 4.52 -11.50
C PRO A 136 -7.57 3.88 -10.11
N LEU A 137 -8.50 4.20 -9.21
CA LEU A 137 -8.63 3.50 -7.93
C LEU A 137 -9.21 2.11 -8.19
N ILE A 138 -8.42 1.10 -7.94
CA ILE A 138 -8.83 -0.29 -8.14
C ILE A 138 -9.72 -0.75 -6.98
N SER A 139 -10.79 -1.46 -7.30
CA SER A 139 -11.72 -1.99 -6.31
C SER A 139 -11.04 -2.87 -5.26
N GLU A 140 -11.50 -2.79 -4.01
CA GLU A 140 -10.94 -3.51 -2.87
C GLU A 140 -9.46 -3.19 -2.56
N ALA A 141 -8.96 -2.04 -3.05
CA ALA A 141 -7.64 -1.57 -2.64
C ALA A 141 -7.56 -1.45 -1.11
N PRO A 142 -6.51 -1.97 -0.46
CA PRO A 142 -6.36 -1.84 0.99
C PRO A 142 -6.00 -0.40 1.35
N LEU A 143 -7.01 0.38 1.74
CA LEU A 143 -6.87 1.78 2.14
C LEU A 143 -6.89 1.92 3.65
N ILE A 144 -6.30 3.02 4.13
CA ILE A 144 -6.39 3.48 5.51
C ILE A 144 -6.72 4.97 5.54
N THR A 145 -7.26 5.43 6.66
CA THR A 145 -7.51 6.86 6.86
C THR A 145 -6.57 7.40 7.94
N VAL A 146 -5.78 8.40 7.60
CA VAL A 146 -4.85 9.08 8.51
C VAL A 146 -5.19 10.57 8.51
N ASN A 147 -5.50 11.12 9.68
CA ASN A 147 -5.89 12.53 9.83
C ASN A 147 -7.02 12.98 8.86
N GLY A 148 -8.01 12.10 8.62
CA GLY A 148 -9.13 12.36 7.71
C GLY A 148 -8.80 12.21 6.21
N ILE A 149 -7.59 11.82 5.86
CA ILE A 149 -7.14 11.59 4.49
C ILE A 149 -7.12 10.10 4.18
N THR A 150 -7.82 9.68 3.14
CA THR A 150 -7.74 8.30 2.63
C THR A 150 -6.45 8.10 1.85
N THR A 151 -5.64 7.15 2.28
CA THR A 151 -4.30 6.89 1.75
C THR A 151 -4.03 5.40 1.62
N ALA A 152 -2.92 5.04 0.97
CA ALA A 152 -2.53 3.64 0.76
C ALA A 152 -2.05 2.98 2.06
N SER A 153 -2.53 1.76 2.35
CA SER A 153 -1.89 0.90 3.35
C SER A 153 -0.58 0.32 2.80
N ILE A 154 0.23 -0.28 3.68
CA ILE A 154 1.47 -0.96 3.27
C ILE A 154 1.19 -2.08 2.27
N GLU A 155 0.09 -2.83 2.45
CA GLU A 155 -0.31 -3.91 1.52
C GLU A 155 -0.59 -3.37 0.12
N LYS A 156 -1.25 -2.19 0.05
CA LYS A 156 -1.51 -1.54 -1.23
C LYS A 156 -0.22 -1.11 -1.90
N MET A 157 0.63 -0.38 -1.19
CA MET A 157 1.91 0.10 -1.74
C MET A 157 2.76 -1.03 -2.30
N LEU A 158 2.90 -2.14 -1.55
CA LEU A 158 3.67 -3.31 -1.99
C LEU A 158 3.12 -3.95 -3.27
N VAL A 159 1.80 -4.08 -3.40
CA VAL A 159 1.20 -4.61 -4.63
C VAL A 159 1.34 -3.63 -5.79
N ASP A 160 1.18 -2.33 -5.55
CA ASP A 160 1.26 -1.33 -6.62
C ASP A 160 2.66 -1.24 -7.22
N ILE A 161 3.74 -1.24 -6.40
CA ILE A 161 5.11 -1.24 -6.92
C ILE A 161 5.43 -2.52 -7.73
N PHE A 162 4.82 -3.66 -7.36
CA PHE A 162 4.96 -4.90 -8.12
C PHE A 162 4.21 -4.87 -9.44
N CYS A 163 3.04 -4.23 -9.48
CA CYS A 163 2.14 -4.26 -10.64
C CYS A 163 2.43 -3.18 -11.68
N ASP A 164 3.11 -2.08 -11.31
CA ASP A 164 3.27 -0.89 -12.15
C ASP A 164 4.74 -0.46 -12.21
N SER A 165 5.47 -1.07 -13.13
CA SER A 165 6.89 -0.78 -13.34
C SER A 165 7.15 0.60 -13.97
N ILE A 166 6.15 1.24 -14.57
CA ILE A 166 6.28 2.57 -15.18
C ILE A 166 6.35 3.63 -14.10
N THR A 167 5.32 3.73 -13.28
CA THR A 167 5.24 4.73 -12.20
C THR A 167 6.31 4.50 -11.14
N PHE A 168 6.63 3.23 -10.85
CA PHE A 168 7.57 2.83 -9.80
C PHE A 168 8.88 2.26 -10.37
N SER A 169 9.39 2.87 -11.45
CA SER A 169 10.63 2.42 -12.10
C SER A 169 11.84 2.42 -11.16
N ALA A 170 11.94 3.42 -10.28
CA ALA A 170 13.00 3.51 -9.28
C ALA A 170 12.92 2.43 -8.17
N GLN A 171 11.77 1.79 -8.00
CA GLN A 171 11.53 0.73 -7.03
C GLN A 171 11.63 -0.67 -7.64
N GLN A 172 12.09 -0.81 -8.88
CA GLN A 172 12.19 -2.10 -9.56
C GLN A 172 13.50 -2.85 -9.26
N GLY A 173 13.61 -4.08 -9.72
CA GLY A 173 14.82 -4.90 -9.59
C GLY A 173 15.18 -5.27 -8.16
N SER A 174 16.43 -5.04 -7.76
CA SER A 174 16.94 -5.32 -6.41
C SER A 174 16.26 -4.46 -5.34
N GLU A 175 15.91 -3.21 -5.66
CA GLU A 175 15.23 -2.33 -4.71
C GLU A 175 13.85 -2.87 -4.34
N MET A 176 13.08 -3.43 -5.28
CA MET A 176 11.79 -4.04 -4.97
C MET A 176 11.95 -5.14 -3.92
N ARG A 177 12.94 -6.01 -4.08
CA ARG A 177 13.24 -7.07 -3.11
C ARG A 177 13.53 -6.47 -1.73
N THR A 178 14.43 -5.48 -1.66
CA THR A 178 14.79 -4.78 -0.42
C THR A 178 13.58 -4.16 0.26
N ILE A 179 12.71 -3.49 -0.51
CA ILE A 179 11.48 -2.90 -0.01
C ILE A 179 10.59 -3.96 0.66
N PHE A 180 10.36 -5.09 -0.01
CA PHE A 180 9.54 -6.16 0.54
C PHE A 180 10.15 -6.80 1.80
N GLU A 181 11.44 -7.10 1.78
CA GLU A 181 12.15 -7.66 2.93
C GLU A 181 12.10 -6.73 4.15
N THR A 182 12.34 -5.45 3.92
CA THR A 182 12.30 -4.43 4.97
C THR A 182 10.88 -4.26 5.52
N ALA A 183 9.88 -4.16 4.63
CA ALA A 183 8.48 -4.03 5.01
C ALA A 183 7.99 -5.21 5.87
N PHE A 184 8.26 -6.43 5.44
CA PHE A 184 7.88 -7.65 6.20
C PHE A 184 8.65 -7.82 7.51
N THR A 185 9.82 -7.20 7.64
CA THR A 185 10.61 -7.23 8.88
C THR A 185 10.14 -6.17 9.87
N LYS A 186 9.89 -4.95 9.38
CA LYS A 186 9.49 -3.82 10.22
C LYS A 186 8.03 -3.86 10.64
N TYR A 187 7.15 -4.29 9.75
CA TYR A 187 5.70 -4.14 9.91
C TYR A 187 4.93 -5.45 9.78
N THR A 188 3.74 -5.45 10.36
CA THR A 188 2.80 -6.55 10.20
C THR A 188 2.00 -6.36 8.92
N VAL A 189 2.35 -7.12 7.87
CA VAL A 189 1.66 -7.11 6.58
C VAL A 189 0.58 -8.20 6.57
N ASN A 190 -0.66 -7.83 6.26
CA ASN A 190 -1.78 -8.75 6.22
C ASN A 190 -1.80 -9.54 4.89
N GLN A 191 -1.39 -10.82 4.97
CA GLN A 191 -1.31 -11.70 3.79
C GLN A 191 -2.65 -11.83 3.03
N SER A 192 -3.78 -11.86 3.73
CA SER A 192 -5.09 -12.00 3.07
C SER A 192 -5.44 -10.72 2.29
N LYS A 193 -5.13 -9.53 2.82
CA LYS A 193 -5.36 -8.26 2.14
C LYS A 193 -4.47 -8.14 0.90
N ILE A 194 -3.17 -8.41 1.04
CA ILE A 194 -2.21 -8.27 -0.06
C ILE A 194 -2.53 -9.21 -1.23
N LEU A 195 -2.83 -10.49 -0.95
CA LEU A 195 -3.15 -11.47 -1.99
C LEU A 195 -4.51 -11.18 -2.66
N ARG A 196 -5.50 -10.70 -1.91
CA ARG A 196 -6.78 -10.28 -2.48
C ARG A 196 -6.59 -9.10 -3.44
N TYR A 197 -5.81 -8.11 -3.06
CA TYR A 197 -5.54 -6.95 -3.90
C TYR A 197 -4.68 -7.31 -5.12
N ALA A 198 -3.66 -8.15 -4.98
CA ALA A 198 -2.89 -8.68 -6.10
C ALA A 198 -3.79 -9.44 -7.11
N ASN A 199 -4.84 -10.13 -6.61
CA ASN A 199 -5.84 -10.77 -7.47
C ASN A 199 -6.68 -9.73 -8.24
N ARG A 200 -7.10 -8.63 -7.60
CA ARG A 200 -7.79 -7.50 -8.29
C ARG A 200 -6.91 -6.86 -9.37
N ARG A 201 -5.60 -6.83 -9.16
CA ARG A 201 -4.60 -6.38 -10.12
C ARG A 201 -4.25 -7.43 -11.19
N ARG A 202 -4.88 -8.61 -11.18
CA ARG A 202 -4.64 -9.76 -12.10
C ARG A 202 -3.19 -10.24 -12.12
N LYS A 203 -2.50 -10.15 -10.99
CA LYS A 203 -1.08 -10.52 -10.82
C LYS A 203 -0.83 -11.47 -9.65
N LYS A 204 -1.89 -12.14 -9.11
CA LYS A 204 -1.81 -12.91 -7.87
C LYS A 204 -0.76 -14.03 -7.94
N GLU A 205 -0.75 -14.81 -9.02
CA GLU A 205 0.15 -15.96 -9.19
C GLU A 205 1.60 -15.49 -9.25
N ASN A 206 1.90 -14.54 -10.13
CA ASN A 206 3.25 -13.93 -10.24
C ASN A 206 3.69 -13.27 -8.93
N PHE A 207 2.75 -12.66 -8.20
CA PHE A 207 3.02 -12.05 -6.90
C PHE A 207 3.39 -13.10 -5.85
N ILE A 208 2.69 -14.24 -5.81
CA ILE A 208 2.99 -15.36 -4.91
C ILE A 208 4.39 -15.93 -5.23
N GLU A 209 4.70 -16.16 -6.49
CA GLU A 209 6.02 -16.64 -6.92
C GLU A 209 7.12 -15.68 -6.45
N PHE A 210 6.93 -14.38 -6.66
CA PHE A 210 7.88 -13.36 -6.20
C PHE A 210 8.07 -13.39 -4.68
N ILE A 211 7.00 -13.44 -3.88
CA ILE A 211 7.09 -13.52 -2.40
C ILE A 211 7.82 -14.79 -1.95
N ASN A 212 7.59 -15.92 -2.63
CA ASN A 212 8.27 -17.16 -2.31
C ASN A 212 9.79 -17.06 -2.55
N THR A 213 10.25 -16.35 -3.58
CA THR A 213 11.69 -16.11 -3.81
C THR A 213 12.32 -15.33 -2.65
N ILE A 214 11.60 -14.36 -2.08
CA ILE A 214 12.07 -13.58 -0.93
C ILE A 214 12.12 -14.44 0.34
N SER A 215 11.11 -15.28 0.58
CA SER A 215 11.01 -16.12 1.77
C SER A 215 12.08 -17.21 1.83
N ASN A 216 12.42 -17.80 0.69
CA ASN A 216 13.42 -18.87 0.59
C ASN A 216 14.85 -18.38 0.91
N LEU A 217 15.16 -17.12 0.63
CA LEU A 217 16.47 -16.53 0.96
C LEU A 217 16.67 -16.27 2.46
N ARG A 218 15.59 -16.23 3.26
CA ARG A 218 15.66 -16.07 4.72
C ARG A 218 15.93 -17.39 5.47
N GLN A 219 15.89 -18.52 4.78
CA GLN A 219 16.11 -19.84 5.36
C GLN A 219 17.52 -20.38 5.07
N GLN A 220 18.34 -19.66 4.32
CA GLN A 220 19.77 -19.90 4.11
C GLN A 220 20.61 -18.94 4.97
#